data_86b13aa18d043259ef422195c91bf77f
#
_entry.id   86b13aa18d043259ef422195c91bf77f
#
_cell.length_a   1.000
_cell.length_b   1.000
_cell.length_c   1.000
_cell.angle_alpha   90.00
_cell.angle_beta   90.00
_cell.angle_gamma   90.00
#
_symmetry.space_group_name_H-M   'P 1'
#
loop_
_entity.id
_entity.type
_entity.pdbx_description
1 polymer ?
#
loop_
_entity_poly.entity_id
_entity_poly.type
_entity_poly.pdbx_seq_one_letter_code
_entity_poly.pdbx_strand_id
1 'polypeptide(L)'
;MGLDFNTPVETYYLKGKPVDVKRDDLHNGDLDLPPWAKIEGVRQLLTSELIDKNKPVVHLAVRGSYTGWVLSYYGQKYGYDIRIAFGDSKNYPREMLDKVEEYGGTLVPLRPNMMKIVYNSMGSLAREKGWQKLPYAFDHPIYHEYWRNKTEQFFEDNDYDNLVVLGGSGVTCIGIIRSFLDMKNFIMNKKVYIVCSSTIPTVKAKLKEWETYFPSNMVIKDTPYDFYDEMEDYEVPFPCNVNWDKKAWWWLEQNINKIDGSILFWNIGA
;
A
#
# COMPACT_ATOMS: atom_id res chain seq x y z
N MET A 1 2.23 13.21 -19.87
CA MET A 1 2.27 13.94 -18.59
C MET A 1 3.20 13.16 -17.70
N GLY A 2 4.30 13.78 -17.24
CA GLY A 2 5.23 13.17 -16.30
C GLY A 2 4.50 12.90 -14.98
N LEU A 3 4.87 11.83 -14.31
CA LEU A 3 4.37 11.49 -12.98
C LEU A 3 4.84 12.60 -12.02
N ASP A 4 3.89 13.31 -11.43
CA ASP A 4 4.22 14.22 -10.33
C ASP A 4 4.29 13.39 -9.04
N PHE A 5 5.50 12.96 -8.67
CA PHE A 5 5.74 12.30 -7.37
C PHE A 5 5.87 13.32 -6.21
N ASN A 6 5.64 14.59 -6.50
CA ASN A 6 5.94 15.72 -5.63
C ASN A 6 4.82 16.02 -4.63
N THR A 7 4.44 15.04 -3.83
CA THR A 7 3.60 15.29 -2.68
C THR A 7 4.42 15.98 -1.57
N PRO A 8 3.80 16.86 -0.75
CA PRO A 8 4.52 17.63 0.25
C PRO A 8 5.09 16.76 1.36
N VAL A 9 6.14 17.28 1.99
CA VAL A 9 6.63 16.82 3.28
C VAL A 9 6.24 17.86 4.33
N GLU A 10 5.58 17.41 5.39
CA GLU A 10 5.10 18.27 6.48
C GLU A 10 5.73 17.82 7.80
N THR A 11 6.20 18.76 8.62
CA THR A 11 6.81 18.43 9.91
C THR A 11 5.76 18.45 11.02
N TYR A 12 5.70 17.36 11.77
CA TYR A 12 4.86 17.20 12.97
C TYR A 12 5.73 16.88 14.18
N TYR A 13 5.19 17.04 15.39
CA TYR A 13 5.93 16.78 16.62
C TYR A 13 5.32 15.62 17.40
N LEU A 14 6.11 14.58 17.65
CA LEU A 14 5.78 13.46 18.51
C LEU A 14 6.61 13.53 19.79
N LYS A 15 5.95 13.73 20.94
CA LYS A 15 6.62 13.85 22.26
C LYS A 15 7.80 14.85 22.24
N GLY A 16 7.62 15.96 21.49
CA GLY A 16 8.62 17.02 21.35
C GLY A 16 9.73 16.78 20.31
N LYS A 17 9.77 15.63 19.66
CA LYS A 17 10.68 15.35 18.54
C LYS A 17 10.02 15.65 17.19
N PRO A 18 10.72 16.28 16.25
CA PRO A 18 10.20 16.50 14.90
C PRO A 18 10.17 15.16 14.14
N VAL A 19 9.10 14.97 13.38
CA VAL A 19 8.91 13.87 12.42
C VAL A 19 8.41 14.48 11.13
N ASP A 20 9.12 14.28 10.06
CA ASP A 20 8.68 14.67 8.74
C ASP A 20 7.75 13.59 8.16
N VAL A 21 6.64 14.01 7.61
CA VAL A 21 5.61 13.14 7.06
C VAL A 21 5.52 13.37 5.56
N LYS A 22 5.85 12.35 4.77
CA LYS A 22 5.61 12.34 3.33
C LYS A 22 4.13 12.12 3.08
N ARG A 23 3.43 13.16 2.64
CA ARG A 23 1.97 13.21 2.47
C ARG A 23 1.53 12.60 1.13
N ASP A 24 1.84 11.34 0.93
CA ASP A 24 1.46 10.63 -0.29
C ASP A 24 -0.04 10.31 -0.39
N ASP A 25 -0.77 10.48 0.70
CA ASP A 25 -2.23 10.55 0.71
C ASP A 25 -2.78 11.70 -0.16
N LEU A 26 -1.98 12.76 -0.38
CA LEU A 26 -2.35 13.88 -1.25
C LEU A 26 -2.07 13.61 -2.75
N HIS A 27 -1.62 12.40 -3.10
CA HIS A 27 -1.36 11.99 -4.49
C HIS A 27 -2.65 11.63 -5.24
N ASN A 28 -3.63 12.51 -5.20
CA ASN A 28 -4.91 12.38 -5.88
C ASN A 28 -5.11 13.53 -6.87
N GLY A 29 -4.22 13.69 -7.83
CA GLY A 29 -4.32 14.72 -8.86
C GLY A 29 -5.65 14.74 -9.65
N ASP A 30 -6.56 13.83 -9.33
CA ASP A 30 -7.93 13.71 -9.81
C ASP A 30 -8.84 13.61 -8.58
N LEU A 31 -9.77 14.55 -8.40
CA LEU A 31 -10.66 14.64 -7.25
C LEU A 31 -11.57 13.41 -7.06
N ASP A 32 -11.75 12.62 -8.12
CA ASP A 32 -12.57 11.40 -8.10
C ASP A 32 -11.81 10.15 -7.65
N LEU A 33 -10.56 10.30 -7.23
CA LEU A 33 -9.73 9.21 -6.72
C LEU A 33 -9.53 9.31 -5.21
N PRO A 34 -9.35 8.18 -4.51
CA PRO A 34 -9.15 8.20 -3.08
C PRO A 34 -7.80 8.79 -2.69
N PRO A 35 -7.63 9.26 -1.44
CA PRO A 35 -6.36 9.76 -0.92
C PRO A 35 -5.35 8.62 -0.71
N TRP A 36 -4.65 8.19 -1.78
CA TRP A 36 -3.86 6.97 -1.76
C TRP A 36 -2.64 6.99 -2.68
N ALA A 37 -1.45 6.74 -2.14
CA ALA A 37 -0.18 6.76 -2.85
C ALA A 37 -0.04 5.72 -3.98
N LYS A 38 -0.86 4.68 -3.98
CA LYS A 38 -0.72 3.51 -4.88
C LYS A 38 -1.43 3.67 -6.21
N ILE A 39 -2.16 4.76 -6.41
CA ILE A 39 -3.03 5.02 -7.57
C ILE A 39 -2.27 4.80 -8.89
N GLU A 40 -1.13 5.44 -9.03
CA GLU A 40 -0.36 5.40 -10.27
C GLU A 40 0.28 4.04 -10.53
N GLY A 41 0.78 3.36 -9.50
CA GLY A 41 1.29 1.99 -9.63
C GLY A 41 0.21 1.00 -10.07
N VAL A 42 -1.02 1.18 -9.58
CA VAL A 42 -2.18 0.40 -10.03
C VAL A 42 -2.51 0.69 -11.49
N ARG A 43 -2.49 1.97 -11.89
CA ARG A 43 -2.70 2.38 -13.28
C ARG A 43 -1.68 1.74 -14.21
N GLN A 44 -0.38 1.85 -13.88
CA GLN A 44 0.69 1.28 -14.70
C GLN A 44 0.55 -0.23 -14.87
N LEU A 45 0.21 -0.94 -13.79
CA LEU A 45 -0.02 -2.38 -13.86
C LEU A 45 -1.24 -2.70 -14.74
N LEU A 46 -2.37 -2.02 -14.55
CA LEU A 46 -3.60 -2.28 -15.31
C LEU A 46 -3.41 -1.99 -16.81
N THR A 47 -2.70 -0.92 -17.16
CA THR A 47 -2.49 -0.50 -18.56
C THR A 47 -1.26 -1.13 -19.22
N SER A 48 -0.59 -2.06 -18.55
CA SER A 48 0.56 -2.76 -19.12
C SER A 48 0.14 -3.76 -20.21
N GLU A 49 1.09 -4.11 -21.09
CA GLU A 49 0.89 -5.10 -22.14
C GLU A 49 0.54 -6.51 -21.61
N LEU A 50 0.74 -6.75 -20.32
CA LEU A 50 0.40 -8.03 -19.67
C LEU A 50 -1.10 -8.20 -19.43
N ILE A 51 -1.86 -7.12 -19.48
CA ILE A 51 -3.31 -7.13 -19.22
C ILE A 51 -4.06 -7.10 -20.54
N ASP A 52 -4.66 -8.24 -20.90
CA ASP A 52 -5.50 -8.37 -22.09
C ASP A 52 -6.82 -7.61 -21.88
N LYS A 53 -6.95 -6.48 -22.59
CA LYS A 53 -8.12 -5.60 -22.50
C LYS A 53 -9.43 -6.27 -22.92
N ASN A 54 -9.36 -7.37 -23.68
CA ASN A 54 -10.53 -8.09 -24.15
C ASN A 54 -11.05 -9.12 -23.14
N LYS A 55 -10.37 -9.28 -21.99
CA LYS A 55 -10.78 -10.18 -20.93
C LYS A 55 -11.16 -9.41 -19.68
N PRO A 56 -12.23 -9.82 -18.99
CA PRO A 56 -12.52 -9.28 -17.67
C PRO A 56 -11.33 -9.44 -16.72
N VAL A 57 -11.02 -8.38 -15.98
CA VAL A 57 -9.93 -8.33 -15.01
C VAL A 57 -10.51 -8.43 -13.61
N VAL A 58 -10.12 -9.45 -12.84
CA VAL A 58 -10.60 -9.63 -11.46
C VAL A 58 -9.52 -9.36 -10.43
N HIS A 59 -9.89 -8.67 -9.37
CA HIS A 59 -9.06 -8.42 -8.21
C HIS A 59 -9.83 -8.63 -6.91
N LEU A 60 -9.10 -9.01 -5.83
CA LEU A 60 -9.68 -9.15 -4.49
C LEU A 60 -9.57 -7.81 -3.75
N ALA A 61 -10.71 -7.21 -3.45
CA ALA A 61 -10.77 -6.08 -2.53
C ALA A 61 -10.67 -6.56 -1.07
N VAL A 62 -9.86 -5.83 -0.31
CA VAL A 62 -9.66 -6.05 1.12
C VAL A 62 -10.32 -4.90 1.87
N ARG A 63 -10.97 -5.20 3.00
CA ARG A 63 -11.59 -4.18 3.86
C ARG A 63 -10.60 -3.06 4.18
N GLY A 64 -11.04 -1.82 4.09
CA GLY A 64 -10.22 -0.63 4.30
C GLY A 64 -9.24 -0.30 3.16
N SER A 65 -9.29 -1.03 2.02
CA SER A 65 -8.43 -0.78 0.87
C SER A 65 -9.20 -0.10 -0.27
N TYR A 66 -8.58 0.90 -0.87
CA TYR A 66 -9.10 1.64 -2.04
C TYR A 66 -8.93 0.89 -3.38
N THR A 67 -8.42 -0.34 -3.37
CA THR A 67 -8.08 -1.07 -4.60
C THR A 67 -9.24 -1.24 -5.56
N GLY A 68 -10.43 -1.57 -5.04
CA GLY A 68 -11.63 -1.75 -5.86
C GLY A 68 -12.05 -0.46 -6.56
N TRP A 69 -12.09 0.64 -5.82
CA TRP A 69 -12.41 1.97 -6.35
C TRP A 69 -11.43 2.37 -7.46
N VAL A 70 -10.13 2.36 -7.18
CA VAL A 70 -9.10 2.78 -8.15
C VAL A 70 -9.10 1.93 -9.40
N LEU A 71 -9.26 0.60 -9.28
CA LEU A 71 -9.36 -0.28 -10.44
C LEU A 71 -10.60 0.02 -11.28
N SER A 72 -11.76 0.24 -10.65
CA SER A 72 -13.00 0.53 -11.37
C SER A 72 -12.94 1.88 -12.07
N TYR A 73 -12.41 2.92 -11.43
CA TYR A 73 -12.15 4.22 -12.02
C TYR A 73 -11.29 4.09 -13.29
N TYR A 74 -10.15 3.42 -13.20
CA TYR A 74 -9.28 3.24 -14.37
C TYR A 74 -9.88 2.25 -15.39
N GLY A 75 -10.66 1.30 -14.94
CA GLY A 75 -11.42 0.42 -15.82
C GLY A 75 -12.35 1.21 -16.73
N GLN A 76 -13.15 2.10 -16.15
CA GLN A 76 -14.03 3.01 -16.89
C GLN A 76 -13.22 3.91 -17.83
N LYS A 77 -12.18 4.56 -17.30
CA LYS A 77 -11.35 5.53 -18.06
C LYS A 77 -10.65 4.91 -19.26
N TYR A 78 -10.19 3.68 -19.15
CA TYR A 78 -9.39 3.00 -20.17
C TYR A 78 -10.15 1.87 -20.89
N GLY A 79 -11.38 1.59 -20.51
CA GLY A 79 -12.26 0.60 -21.13
C GLY A 79 -11.88 -0.85 -20.81
N TYR A 80 -11.54 -1.15 -19.55
CA TYR A 80 -11.39 -2.52 -19.04
C TYR A 80 -12.67 -2.97 -18.33
N ASP A 81 -13.07 -4.23 -18.50
CA ASP A 81 -14.12 -4.86 -17.68
C ASP A 81 -13.52 -5.27 -16.31
N ILE A 82 -13.82 -4.50 -15.29
CA ILE A 82 -13.29 -4.71 -13.93
C ILE A 82 -14.28 -5.48 -13.07
N ARG A 83 -13.78 -6.52 -12.42
CA ARG A 83 -14.52 -7.36 -11.49
C ARG A 83 -13.86 -7.34 -10.13
N ILE A 84 -14.59 -6.89 -9.11
CA ILE A 84 -14.06 -6.77 -7.75
C ILE A 84 -14.66 -7.85 -6.87
N ALA A 85 -13.85 -8.87 -6.59
CA ALA A 85 -14.20 -9.92 -5.65
C ALA A 85 -13.99 -9.43 -4.21
N PHE A 86 -14.87 -9.82 -3.30
CA PHE A 86 -14.77 -9.49 -1.89
C PHE A 86 -15.42 -10.59 -1.04
N GLY A 87 -14.99 -10.73 0.21
CA GLY A 87 -15.67 -11.59 1.17
C GLY A 87 -16.96 -10.92 1.64
N ASP A 88 -18.11 -11.40 1.18
CA ASP A 88 -19.41 -10.81 1.49
C ASP A 88 -19.79 -11.06 2.94
N SER A 89 -19.46 -10.14 3.80
CA SER A 89 -19.81 -10.13 5.21
C SER A 89 -20.66 -8.91 5.56
N LYS A 90 -21.50 -9.02 6.59
CA LYS A 90 -22.33 -7.90 7.06
C LYS A 90 -21.53 -6.64 7.43
N ASN A 91 -20.26 -6.82 7.76
CA ASN A 91 -19.36 -5.74 8.20
C ASN A 91 -18.46 -5.23 7.07
N TYR A 92 -18.70 -5.60 5.82
CA TYR A 92 -17.92 -5.03 4.72
C TYR A 92 -18.37 -3.58 4.46
N PRO A 93 -17.47 -2.58 4.43
CA PRO A 93 -17.84 -1.18 4.23
C PRO A 93 -18.54 -0.97 2.89
N ARG A 94 -19.80 -0.54 2.93
CA ARG A 94 -20.62 -0.36 1.72
C ARG A 94 -20.08 0.76 0.84
N GLU A 95 -19.59 1.82 1.42
CA GLU A 95 -19.03 2.97 0.70
C GLU A 95 -17.99 2.57 -0.37
N MET A 96 -17.09 1.63 -0.03
CA MET A 96 -16.08 1.17 -0.98
C MET A 96 -16.69 0.36 -2.14
N LEU A 97 -17.76 -0.39 -1.86
CA LEU A 97 -18.47 -1.14 -2.88
C LEU A 97 -19.29 -0.22 -3.79
N ASP A 98 -19.92 0.82 -3.23
CA ASP A 98 -20.66 1.83 -3.97
C ASP A 98 -19.75 2.56 -4.96
N LYS A 99 -18.50 2.88 -4.56
CA LYS A 99 -17.50 3.46 -5.47
C LYS A 99 -17.11 2.51 -6.62
N VAL A 100 -17.07 1.22 -6.36
CA VAL A 100 -16.84 0.22 -7.43
C VAL A 100 -17.97 0.26 -8.47
N GLU A 101 -19.24 0.26 -8.02
CA GLU A 101 -20.42 0.29 -8.89
C GLU A 101 -20.55 1.63 -9.62
N GLU A 102 -20.27 2.76 -8.95
CA GLU A 102 -20.27 4.11 -9.52
C GLU A 102 -19.36 4.22 -10.75
N TYR A 103 -18.19 3.60 -10.71
CA TYR A 103 -17.24 3.58 -11.84
C TYR A 103 -17.41 2.34 -12.75
N GLY A 104 -18.57 1.69 -12.72
CA GLY A 104 -18.90 0.60 -13.64
C GLY A 104 -18.19 -0.72 -13.38
N GLY A 105 -17.53 -0.87 -12.25
CA GLY A 105 -16.99 -2.16 -11.82
C GLY A 105 -18.09 -3.13 -11.39
N THR A 106 -17.90 -4.41 -11.64
CA THR A 106 -18.85 -5.47 -11.24
C THR A 106 -18.42 -6.09 -9.92
N LEU A 107 -19.30 -6.07 -8.93
CA LEU A 107 -19.11 -6.74 -7.65
C LEU A 107 -19.26 -8.25 -7.77
N VAL A 108 -18.32 -9.00 -7.17
CA VAL A 108 -18.30 -10.46 -7.15
C VAL A 108 -18.26 -10.93 -5.70
N PRO A 109 -19.44 -11.09 -5.05
CA PRO A 109 -19.50 -11.55 -3.68
C PRO A 109 -19.02 -13.00 -3.57
N LEU A 110 -18.12 -13.26 -2.63
CA LEU A 110 -17.61 -14.59 -2.30
C LEU A 110 -17.94 -14.91 -0.85
N ARG A 111 -18.05 -16.20 -0.54
CA ARG A 111 -18.26 -16.63 0.85
C ARG A 111 -17.15 -16.07 1.74
N PRO A 112 -17.50 -15.34 2.82
CA PRO A 112 -16.51 -14.76 3.71
C PRO A 112 -15.69 -15.87 4.42
N ASN A 113 -14.37 -15.68 4.43
CA ASN A 113 -13.43 -16.64 5.03
C ASN A 113 -12.08 -15.94 5.25
N MET A 114 -11.08 -16.67 5.74
CA MET A 114 -9.70 -16.19 5.76
C MET A 114 -9.28 -15.72 4.36
N MET A 115 -8.57 -14.60 4.28
CA MET A 115 -8.21 -13.91 3.03
C MET A 115 -7.58 -14.85 1.97
N LYS A 116 -6.70 -15.76 2.40
CA LYS A 116 -6.08 -16.74 1.50
C LYS A 116 -7.12 -17.64 0.82
N ILE A 117 -8.17 -18.03 1.56
CA ILE A 117 -9.24 -18.90 1.03
C ILE A 117 -10.09 -18.11 0.04
N VAL A 118 -10.46 -16.86 0.38
CA VAL A 118 -11.24 -15.99 -0.52
C VAL A 118 -10.44 -15.71 -1.80
N TYR A 119 -9.14 -15.44 -1.70
CA TYR A 119 -8.27 -15.23 -2.87
C TYR A 119 -8.15 -16.48 -3.76
N ASN A 120 -8.09 -17.67 -3.16
CA ASN A 120 -8.09 -18.93 -3.91
C ASN A 120 -9.44 -19.20 -4.60
N SER A 121 -10.55 -18.91 -3.91
CA SER A 121 -11.90 -19.03 -4.47
C SER A 121 -12.09 -18.07 -5.66
N MET A 122 -11.65 -16.82 -5.55
CA MET A 122 -11.61 -15.88 -6.66
C MET A 122 -10.78 -16.43 -7.83
N GLY A 123 -9.61 -17.00 -7.55
CA GLY A 123 -8.74 -17.58 -8.57
C GLY A 123 -9.36 -18.79 -9.28
N SER A 124 -10.14 -19.61 -8.58
CA SER A 124 -10.89 -20.73 -9.18
C SER A 124 -12.02 -20.20 -10.07
N LEU A 125 -12.79 -19.24 -9.60
CA LEU A 125 -13.83 -18.59 -10.38
C LEU A 125 -13.26 -17.90 -11.63
N ALA A 126 -12.13 -17.21 -11.49
CA ALA A 126 -11.47 -16.54 -12.62
C ALA A 126 -11.09 -17.55 -13.74
N ARG A 127 -10.53 -18.70 -13.36
CA ARG A 127 -10.22 -19.77 -14.33
C ARG A 127 -11.47 -20.33 -15.01
N GLU A 128 -12.52 -20.59 -14.24
CA GLU A 128 -13.81 -21.10 -14.76
C GLU A 128 -14.42 -20.13 -15.77
N LYS A 129 -14.36 -18.84 -15.49
CA LYS A 129 -14.98 -17.77 -16.30
C LYS A 129 -14.07 -17.21 -17.39
N GLY A 130 -12.82 -17.64 -17.49
CA GLY A 130 -11.85 -17.10 -18.44
C GLY A 130 -11.41 -15.66 -18.12
N TRP A 131 -11.53 -15.22 -16.86
CA TRP A 131 -11.11 -13.89 -16.41
C TRP A 131 -9.61 -13.83 -16.15
N GLN A 132 -9.03 -12.65 -16.31
CA GLN A 132 -7.65 -12.39 -15.96
C GLN A 132 -7.55 -11.93 -14.51
N LYS A 133 -6.80 -12.67 -13.70
CA LYS A 133 -6.62 -12.37 -12.29
C LYS A 133 -5.40 -11.48 -12.07
N LEU A 134 -5.59 -10.34 -11.40
CA LEU A 134 -4.47 -9.54 -10.90
C LEU A 134 -3.80 -10.21 -9.69
N PRO A 135 -2.49 -10.00 -9.52
CA PRO A 135 -1.77 -10.49 -8.36
C PRO A 135 -2.34 -9.92 -7.05
N TYR A 136 -2.28 -10.71 -5.98
CA TYR A 136 -2.68 -10.26 -4.66
C TYR A 136 -1.85 -9.05 -4.23
N ALA A 137 -2.53 -8.00 -3.75
CA ALA A 137 -1.91 -6.73 -3.34
C ALA A 137 -1.00 -6.09 -4.43
N PHE A 138 -1.23 -6.43 -5.69
CA PHE A 138 -0.42 -5.99 -6.84
C PHE A 138 1.06 -6.44 -6.79
N ASP A 139 1.31 -7.62 -6.21
CA ASP A 139 2.65 -8.20 -6.10
C ASP A 139 3.20 -8.57 -7.50
N HIS A 140 3.74 -7.56 -8.17
CA HIS A 140 4.18 -7.64 -9.56
C HIS A 140 5.38 -6.72 -9.83
N PRO A 141 6.35 -7.11 -10.67
CA PRO A 141 7.53 -6.29 -10.99
C PRO A 141 7.21 -4.85 -11.41
N ILE A 142 6.20 -4.62 -12.25
CA ILE A 142 5.78 -3.28 -12.68
C ILE A 142 5.40 -2.39 -11.48
N TYR A 143 4.65 -2.95 -10.53
CA TYR A 143 4.25 -2.21 -9.34
C TYR A 143 5.43 -1.99 -8.38
N HIS A 144 6.33 -2.94 -8.26
CA HIS A 144 7.57 -2.77 -7.48
C HIS A 144 8.46 -1.69 -8.10
N GLU A 145 8.56 -1.67 -9.44
CA GLU A 145 9.35 -0.68 -10.17
C GLU A 145 8.79 0.75 -10.00
N TYR A 146 7.47 0.90 -10.00
CA TYR A 146 6.84 2.18 -9.67
C TYR A 146 7.30 2.69 -8.28
N TRP A 147 7.26 1.83 -7.25
CA TRP A 147 7.68 2.22 -5.91
C TRP A 147 9.18 2.45 -5.81
N ARG A 148 9.98 1.67 -6.53
CA ARG A 148 11.42 1.87 -6.63
C ARG A 148 11.73 3.27 -7.18
N ASN A 149 11.21 3.60 -8.34
CA ASN A 149 11.46 4.89 -9.00
C ASN A 149 10.96 6.08 -8.16
N LYS A 150 9.77 5.95 -7.56
CA LYS A 150 9.22 6.97 -6.67
C LYS A 150 10.13 7.22 -5.46
N THR A 151 10.65 6.15 -4.87
CA THR A 151 11.54 6.24 -3.71
C THR A 151 12.89 6.84 -4.09
N GLU A 152 13.50 6.39 -5.19
CA GLU A 152 14.75 6.96 -5.70
C GLU A 152 14.63 8.46 -5.94
N GLN A 153 13.63 8.88 -6.70
CA GLN A 153 13.40 10.29 -6.99
C GLN A 153 13.22 11.12 -5.71
N PHE A 154 12.49 10.62 -4.72
CA PHE A 154 12.32 11.33 -3.47
C PHE A 154 13.63 11.51 -2.71
N PHE A 155 14.45 10.46 -2.64
CA PHE A 155 15.70 10.47 -1.88
C PHE A 155 16.89 11.08 -2.64
N GLU A 156 16.75 11.45 -3.91
CA GLU A 156 17.75 12.27 -4.62
C GLU A 156 17.93 13.64 -3.97
N ASP A 157 16.82 14.23 -3.49
CA ASP A 157 16.80 15.58 -2.90
C ASP A 157 16.60 15.58 -1.37
N ASN A 158 16.39 14.42 -0.75
CA ASN A 158 16.05 14.33 0.67
C ASN A 158 16.94 13.32 1.40
N ASP A 159 17.37 13.69 2.58
CA ASP A 159 18.26 12.88 3.42
C ASP A 159 17.66 12.66 4.82
N TYR A 160 17.36 11.41 5.17
CA TYR A 160 16.82 11.01 6.47
C TYR A 160 17.58 9.81 7.02
N ASP A 161 17.82 9.80 8.33
CA ASP A 161 18.46 8.67 9.01
C ASP A 161 17.51 7.48 9.15
N ASN A 162 16.22 7.76 9.28
CA ASN A 162 15.20 6.74 9.55
C ASN A 162 13.98 6.93 8.64
N LEU A 163 13.56 5.85 8.00
CA LEU A 163 12.28 5.75 7.30
C LEU A 163 11.34 4.84 8.09
N VAL A 164 10.13 5.30 8.34
CA VAL A 164 9.04 4.49 8.94
C VAL A 164 7.93 4.32 7.93
N VAL A 165 7.57 3.10 7.62
CA VAL A 165 6.52 2.77 6.65
C VAL A 165 5.68 1.58 7.12
N LEU A 166 4.40 1.59 6.78
CA LEU A 166 3.52 0.46 7.07
C LEU A 166 3.81 -0.74 6.16
N GLY A 167 3.93 -1.93 6.76
CA GLY A 167 4.04 -3.22 6.10
C GLY A 167 2.75 -4.02 6.15
N GLY A 168 1.73 -3.67 5.39
CA GLY A 168 0.48 -4.44 5.30
C GLY A 168 0.69 -5.78 4.59
N SER A 169 0.78 -5.81 3.27
CA SER A 169 1.13 -7.00 2.47
C SER A 169 2.63 -7.16 2.22
N GLY A 170 3.43 -6.14 2.53
CA GLY A 170 4.86 -6.05 2.26
C GLY A 170 5.22 -5.64 0.82
N VAL A 171 4.26 -5.57 -0.09
CA VAL A 171 4.54 -5.32 -1.53
C VAL A 171 5.11 -3.93 -1.78
N THR A 172 4.53 -2.89 -1.17
CA THR A 172 5.08 -1.52 -1.23
C THR A 172 6.49 -1.46 -0.66
N CYS A 173 6.71 -2.14 0.48
CA CYS A 173 8.02 -2.19 1.12
C CYS A 173 9.10 -2.83 0.24
N ILE A 174 8.76 -3.83 -0.59
CA ILE A 174 9.70 -4.44 -1.55
C ILE A 174 10.19 -3.37 -2.54
N GLY A 175 9.30 -2.58 -3.12
CA GLY A 175 9.68 -1.51 -4.04
C GLY A 175 10.60 -0.48 -3.39
N ILE A 176 10.25 -0.02 -2.18
CA ILE A 176 11.07 0.90 -1.38
C ILE A 176 12.46 0.32 -1.07
N ILE A 177 12.52 -0.93 -0.66
CA ILE A 177 13.80 -1.59 -0.33
C ILE A 177 14.67 -1.76 -1.58
N ARG A 178 14.07 -2.10 -2.72
CA ARG A 178 14.80 -2.22 -3.99
C ARG A 178 15.47 -0.93 -4.40
N SER A 179 14.84 0.24 -4.19
CA SER A 179 15.47 1.53 -4.49
C SER A 179 16.77 1.70 -3.71
N PHE A 180 16.78 1.29 -2.47
CA PHE A 180 17.96 1.40 -1.62
C PHE A 180 19.11 0.48 -2.02
N LEU A 181 18.84 -0.67 -2.69
CA LEU A 181 19.90 -1.50 -3.27
C LEU A 181 20.66 -0.80 -4.39
N ASP A 182 19.91 -0.07 -5.21
CA ASP A 182 20.48 0.63 -6.36
C ASP A 182 21.24 1.90 -5.92
N MET A 183 20.83 2.52 -4.81
CA MET A 183 21.45 3.68 -4.17
C MET A 183 22.58 3.28 -3.18
N LYS A 184 23.52 2.45 -3.59
CA LYS A 184 24.53 1.75 -2.74
C LYS A 184 25.23 2.59 -1.65
N ASN A 185 25.45 3.87 -1.88
CA ASN A 185 26.11 4.77 -0.91
C ASN A 185 25.14 5.36 0.13
N PHE A 186 23.84 5.24 -0.11
CA PHE A 186 22.79 5.87 0.69
C PHE A 186 22.45 5.07 1.97
N ILE A 187 22.57 3.75 1.91
CA ILE A 187 22.02 2.86 2.95
C ILE A 187 22.95 2.65 4.15
N MET A 188 24.25 2.84 4.02
CA MET A 188 25.22 2.41 5.03
C MET A 188 24.92 2.91 6.46
N ASN A 189 24.16 4.02 6.58
CA ASN A 189 23.84 4.64 7.87
C ASN A 189 22.34 4.83 8.14
N LYS A 190 21.44 4.32 7.29
CA LYS A 190 20.00 4.55 7.39
C LYS A 190 19.23 3.33 7.88
N LYS A 191 18.12 3.54 8.57
CA LYS A 191 17.23 2.47 9.04
C LYS A 191 15.85 2.58 8.39
N VAL A 192 15.33 1.44 7.93
CA VAL A 192 13.97 1.32 7.43
C VAL A 192 13.17 0.48 8.42
N TYR A 193 12.25 1.13 9.13
CA TYR A 193 11.32 0.47 10.03
C TYR A 193 10.06 0.09 9.26
N ILE A 194 9.86 -1.20 9.05
CA ILE A 194 8.64 -1.75 8.46
C ILE A 194 7.74 -2.18 9.59
N VAL A 195 6.70 -1.40 9.82
CA VAL A 195 5.76 -1.63 10.92
C VAL A 195 4.60 -2.47 10.41
N CYS A 196 4.46 -3.69 10.93
CA CYS A 196 3.46 -4.65 10.47
C CYS A 196 2.27 -4.72 11.43
N SER A 197 1.08 -4.75 10.90
CA SER A 197 -0.07 -5.32 11.60
C SER A 197 0.00 -6.85 11.53
N SER A 198 -0.61 -7.56 12.43
CA SER A 198 -0.48 -9.00 12.80
C SER A 198 -0.21 -10.08 11.72
N THR A 199 -0.14 -9.73 10.44
CA THR A 199 0.22 -10.65 9.34
C THR A 199 1.73 -10.81 9.13
N ILE A 200 2.50 -10.56 10.14
CA ILE A 200 3.96 -10.57 10.16
C ILE A 200 4.61 -11.79 9.51
N PRO A 201 4.16 -13.04 9.75
CA PRO A 201 4.82 -14.17 9.11
C PRO A 201 4.81 -14.07 7.58
N THR A 202 3.73 -13.58 6.99
CA THR A 202 3.62 -13.40 5.53
C THR A 202 4.51 -12.26 5.04
N VAL A 203 4.53 -11.13 5.73
CA VAL A 203 5.40 -10.00 5.39
C VAL A 203 6.86 -10.38 5.57
N LYS A 204 7.22 -11.00 6.70
CA LYS A 204 8.58 -11.50 6.96
C LYS A 204 9.03 -12.51 5.90
N ALA A 205 8.16 -13.43 5.49
CA ALA A 205 8.50 -14.41 4.44
C ALA A 205 8.82 -13.73 3.09
N LYS A 206 8.06 -12.68 2.74
CA LYS A 206 8.30 -11.89 1.53
C LYS A 206 9.58 -11.04 1.60
N LEU A 207 9.87 -10.49 2.76
CA LEU A 207 11.02 -9.59 2.96
C LEU A 207 12.29 -10.35 3.35
N LYS A 208 12.20 -11.64 3.67
CA LYS A 208 13.33 -12.45 4.16
C LYS A 208 14.53 -12.48 3.20
N GLU A 209 14.29 -12.55 1.91
CA GLU A 209 15.37 -12.49 0.92
C GLU A 209 16.10 -11.15 0.97
N TRP A 210 15.38 -10.06 1.28
CA TRP A 210 15.91 -8.70 1.36
C TRP A 210 16.65 -8.44 2.66
N GLU A 211 16.29 -9.12 3.78
CA GLU A 211 17.05 -9.06 5.04
C GLU A 211 18.51 -9.49 4.83
N THR A 212 18.78 -10.40 3.88
CA THR A 212 20.12 -10.86 3.55
C THR A 212 20.98 -9.73 2.99
N TYR A 213 20.37 -8.79 2.26
CA TYR A 213 21.07 -7.64 1.69
C TYR A 213 21.18 -6.46 2.67
N PHE A 214 20.27 -6.37 3.67
CA PHE A 214 20.17 -5.27 4.63
C PHE A 214 20.00 -5.75 6.07
N PRO A 215 20.90 -6.59 6.61
CA PRO A 215 20.66 -7.25 7.89
C PRO A 215 20.61 -6.28 9.09
N SER A 216 21.26 -5.11 8.98
CA SER A 216 21.32 -4.11 10.07
C SER A 216 20.44 -2.88 9.83
N ASN A 217 19.96 -2.68 8.61
CA ASN A 217 19.27 -1.45 8.18
C ASN A 217 17.74 -1.66 8.07
N MET A 218 17.29 -2.87 7.77
CA MET A 218 15.89 -3.20 7.71
C MET A 218 15.41 -3.77 9.06
N VAL A 219 14.43 -3.12 9.65
CA VAL A 219 13.92 -3.47 10.99
C VAL A 219 12.41 -3.72 10.89
N ILE A 220 12.00 -4.99 10.93
CA ILE A 220 10.58 -5.36 10.91
C ILE A 220 10.05 -5.32 12.35
N LYS A 221 8.98 -4.57 12.56
CA LYS A 221 8.34 -4.34 13.85
C LYS A 221 6.87 -4.72 13.85
N ASP A 222 6.39 -5.14 14.99
CA ASP A 222 5.03 -5.57 15.23
C ASP A 222 4.24 -4.47 15.95
N THR A 223 2.95 -4.40 15.67
CA THR A 223 1.99 -3.65 16.50
C THR A 223 1.08 -4.64 17.25
N PRO A 224 0.47 -4.27 18.37
CA PRO A 224 -0.51 -5.11 19.04
C PRO A 224 -1.86 -5.19 18.30
N TYR A 225 -2.01 -4.44 17.21
CA TYR A 225 -3.26 -4.35 16.45
C TYR A 225 -3.31 -5.42 15.36
N ASP A 226 -4.44 -6.10 15.29
CA ASP A 226 -4.72 -7.06 14.22
C ASP A 226 -4.92 -6.38 12.86
N PHE A 227 -4.82 -7.16 11.79
CA PHE A 227 -4.96 -6.70 10.42
C PHE A 227 -6.27 -5.93 10.17
N TYR A 228 -7.37 -6.38 10.81
CA TYR A 228 -8.70 -5.80 10.64
C TYR A 228 -9.11 -4.79 11.74
N ASP A 229 -8.24 -4.53 12.71
CA ASP A 229 -8.51 -3.50 13.72
C ASP A 229 -8.53 -2.12 13.08
N GLU A 230 -9.50 -1.33 13.43
CA GLU A 230 -9.66 0.08 13.03
C GLU A 230 -9.27 0.97 14.20
N MET A 231 -8.43 1.96 13.92
CA MET A 231 -7.94 2.91 14.94
C MET A 231 -8.71 4.24 14.86
N GLU A 232 -10.05 4.17 14.90
CA GLU A 232 -10.90 5.37 14.78
C GLU A 232 -10.62 6.38 15.88
N ASP A 233 -10.55 5.91 17.13
CA ASP A 233 -10.37 6.75 18.33
C ASP A 233 -8.91 7.24 18.52
N TYR A 234 -7.96 6.77 17.72
CA TYR A 234 -6.57 7.22 17.81
C TYR A 234 -6.35 8.44 16.92
N GLU A 235 -6.08 9.57 17.57
CA GLU A 235 -5.85 10.83 16.89
C GLU A 235 -4.45 10.91 16.27
N VAL A 236 -4.40 11.38 15.03
CA VAL A 236 -3.18 11.65 14.27
C VAL A 236 -3.29 13.06 13.70
N PRO A 237 -2.23 13.89 13.73
CA PRO A 237 -2.31 15.31 13.36
C PRO A 237 -2.47 15.58 11.85
N PHE A 238 -2.58 14.55 11.03
CA PHE A 238 -2.84 14.60 9.58
C PHE A 238 -3.81 13.50 9.17
N PRO A 239 -4.50 13.62 8.03
CA PRO A 239 -5.30 12.53 7.48
C PRO A 239 -4.47 11.26 7.30
N CYS A 240 -4.96 10.16 7.89
CA CYS A 240 -4.20 8.91 7.98
C CYS A 240 -5.16 7.71 8.03
N ASN A 241 -4.88 6.69 7.25
CA ASN A 241 -5.77 5.53 7.12
C ASN A 241 -5.93 4.77 8.43
N VAL A 242 -7.18 4.62 8.89
CA VAL A 242 -7.53 4.01 10.19
C VAL A 242 -7.21 2.52 10.27
N ASN A 243 -7.23 1.82 9.14
CA ASN A 243 -6.94 0.39 9.07
C ASN A 243 -5.43 0.10 8.97
N TRP A 244 -4.64 1.10 8.48
CA TRP A 244 -3.26 0.85 8.07
C TRP A 244 -2.26 1.82 8.69
N ASP A 245 -2.11 3.00 8.13
CA ASP A 245 -1.00 3.91 8.43
C ASP A 245 -1.04 4.43 9.88
N LYS A 246 -2.23 4.59 10.49
CA LYS A 246 -2.36 4.93 11.92
C LYS A 246 -1.64 3.94 12.84
N LYS A 247 -1.57 2.64 12.48
CA LYS A 247 -0.86 1.63 13.27
C LYS A 247 0.65 1.87 13.27
N ALA A 248 1.19 2.28 12.12
CA ALA A 248 2.60 2.61 12.00
C ALA A 248 2.95 3.91 12.74
N TRP A 249 2.06 4.91 12.68
CA TRP A 249 2.23 6.15 13.44
C TRP A 249 2.16 5.91 14.94
N TRP A 250 1.22 5.11 15.41
CA TRP A 250 1.13 4.68 16.81
C TRP A 250 2.43 3.99 17.27
N TRP A 251 2.94 3.05 16.47
CA TRP A 251 4.20 2.38 16.79
C TRP A 251 5.35 3.38 16.89
N LEU A 252 5.43 4.32 15.98
CA LEU A 252 6.45 5.37 15.99
C LEU A 252 6.34 6.21 17.28
N GLU A 253 5.14 6.60 17.67
CA GLU A 253 4.89 7.35 18.91
C GLU A 253 5.39 6.60 20.14
N GLN A 254 5.14 5.29 20.25
CA GLN A 254 5.60 4.47 21.36
C GLN A 254 7.13 4.30 21.40
N ASN A 255 7.80 4.46 20.27
CA ASN A 255 9.25 4.18 20.14
C ASN A 255 10.08 5.41 19.79
N ILE A 256 9.50 6.58 19.61
CA ILE A 256 10.16 7.82 19.15
C ILE A 256 11.43 8.16 19.96
N ASN A 257 11.41 7.94 21.28
CA ASN A 257 12.54 8.21 22.17
C ASN A 257 13.73 7.25 22.02
N LYS A 258 13.53 6.14 21.28
CA LYS A 258 14.57 5.13 21.01
C LYS A 258 15.15 5.27 19.59
N ILE A 259 14.67 6.24 18.83
CA ILE A 259 15.10 6.50 17.45
C ILE A 259 15.86 7.81 17.46
N ASP A 260 17.15 7.73 17.09
CA ASP A 260 18.03 8.89 16.96
C ASP A 260 18.11 9.32 15.49
N GLY A 261 18.39 10.62 15.27
CA GLY A 261 18.50 11.20 13.93
C GLY A 261 17.16 11.66 13.36
N SER A 262 17.20 12.08 12.12
CA SER A 262 16.03 12.54 11.35
C SER A 262 15.09 11.39 11.01
N ILE A 263 13.77 11.64 11.06
CA ILE A 263 12.74 10.62 10.85
C ILE A 263 11.79 11.07 9.76
N LEU A 264 11.65 10.23 8.73
CA LEU A 264 10.59 10.32 7.74
C LEU A 264 9.52 9.26 8.02
N PHE A 265 8.29 9.67 8.20
CA PHE A 265 7.11 8.81 8.16
C PHE A 265 6.49 8.86 6.77
N TRP A 266 6.33 7.72 6.10
CA TRP A 266 5.72 7.67 4.78
C TRP A 266 4.22 7.34 4.90
N ASN A 267 3.36 8.36 4.82
CA ASN A 267 1.92 8.21 4.83
C ASN A 267 1.40 7.76 3.46
N ILE A 268 0.92 6.52 3.36
CA ILE A 268 0.50 5.88 2.11
C ILE A 268 -0.96 6.20 1.78
N GLY A 269 -1.78 6.49 2.78
CA GLY A 269 -3.20 6.78 2.58
C GLY A 269 -3.88 7.45 3.77
N ALA A 270 -5.04 8.05 3.49
CA ALA A 270 -5.87 8.75 4.46
C ALA A 270 -7.31 8.20 4.50
#